data_1b41a922e88396686016cc806fcb5e6f
#
_entry.id   1b41a922e88396686016cc806fcb5e6f
#
_cell.length_a   1.000
_cell.length_b   1.000
_cell.length_c   1.000
_cell.angle_alpha   90.00
_cell.angle_beta   90.00
_cell.angle_gamma   90.00
#
_symmetry.space_group_name_H-M   'P 1'
#
loop_
_entity.id
_entity.type
_entity.pdbx_description
1 polymer ?
#
loop_
_entity_poly.entity_id
_entity_poly.type
_entity_poly.pdbx_seq_one_letter_code
_entity_poly.pdbx_strand_id
1 'polypeptide(L)'
;FPYCDEQGNIVAYKKRQVDDKKYSISGNWRDGKMFGQHLFSAGQSVLTICEGEWDAMSTWQMLGGVSTYPVISVRNGAGSALNDCKNNFEYIDSFDTIVVCFDMDPQGREASQQVAELFGSKVKVFKNNGSIKDASDYLQNSRGESFVKEWWNAERFVPDGIVDGSTLWDIVSAPMEDSLINYPYKGLNDLTYGIRPNEMVIVAAGSGLGKSQFMREFVYHILNNSQDNVGLLFLEETVRTTARSMMSLHANKLLPLPTTKVSDEELKQSFDATLGTGRLFLLDSNGELDGAKIIKRIRYMALALGCRYIFLDHISIIVAGAQRGSEREALEEIMRDLRIL
;
A
#
# COMPACT_ATOMS: atom_id res chain seq x y z
N PHE A 1 -21.48 30.85 -13.58
CA PHE A 1 -21.28 30.91 -12.13
C PHE A 1 -20.61 32.24 -11.76
N PRO A 2 -21.25 33.08 -10.95
CA PRO A 2 -20.64 34.30 -10.41
C PRO A 2 -19.69 33.92 -9.26
N TYR A 3 -18.58 34.62 -9.18
CA TYR A 3 -17.63 34.56 -8.07
C TYR A 3 -17.54 35.92 -7.42
N CYS A 4 -17.65 35.94 -6.11
CA CYS A 4 -17.72 37.18 -5.33
C CYS A 4 -16.47 37.34 -4.45
N ASP A 5 -16.19 38.60 -4.07
CA ASP A 5 -15.22 38.96 -3.05
C ASP A 5 -15.80 38.75 -1.62
N GLU A 6 -15.04 39.14 -0.60
CA GLU A 6 -15.50 39.05 0.81
C GLU A 6 -16.69 39.98 1.14
N GLN A 7 -16.91 41.00 0.37
CA GLN A 7 -18.01 41.96 0.53
C GLN A 7 -19.26 41.48 -0.25
N GLY A 8 -19.19 40.39 -1.01
CA GLY A 8 -20.27 39.85 -1.81
C GLY A 8 -20.42 40.54 -3.19
N ASN A 9 -19.46 41.37 -3.62
CA ASN A 9 -19.49 41.94 -4.96
C ASN A 9 -19.00 40.89 -5.97
N ILE A 10 -19.68 40.83 -7.12
CA ILE A 10 -19.26 39.94 -8.20
C ILE A 10 -17.98 40.48 -8.84
N VAL A 11 -16.89 39.69 -8.76
CA VAL A 11 -15.58 40.07 -9.29
C VAL A 11 -15.20 39.23 -10.55
N ALA A 12 -15.78 38.03 -10.70
CA ALA A 12 -15.51 37.18 -11.84
C ALA A 12 -16.71 36.30 -12.21
N TYR A 13 -16.68 35.75 -13.42
CA TYR A 13 -17.62 34.74 -13.90
C TYR A 13 -16.85 33.55 -14.46
N LYS A 14 -17.19 32.35 -14.02
CA LYS A 14 -16.81 31.08 -14.66
C LYS A 14 -17.96 30.62 -15.56
N LYS A 15 -17.69 30.47 -16.83
CA LYS A 15 -18.68 30.06 -17.85
C LYS A 15 -18.35 28.67 -18.32
N ARG A 16 -19.34 27.80 -18.36
CA ARG A 16 -19.23 26.44 -18.91
C ARG A 16 -20.04 26.33 -20.19
N GLN A 17 -19.46 25.80 -21.24
CA GLN A 17 -20.21 25.42 -22.43
C GLN A 17 -21.01 24.13 -22.15
N VAL A 18 -22.29 24.13 -22.57
CA VAL A 18 -23.17 22.99 -22.25
C VAL A 18 -22.71 21.71 -22.97
N ASP A 19 -22.31 21.84 -24.22
CA ASP A 19 -22.05 20.68 -25.08
C ASP A 19 -20.58 20.16 -25.01
N ASP A 20 -19.63 20.95 -24.52
CA ASP A 20 -18.18 20.64 -24.69
C ASP A 20 -17.38 20.65 -23.36
N LYS A 21 -18.02 20.78 -22.21
CA LYS A 21 -17.37 20.88 -20.89
C LYS A 21 -16.20 21.88 -20.80
N LYS A 22 -16.02 22.78 -21.78
CA LYS A 22 -15.01 23.81 -21.75
C LYS A 22 -15.40 24.95 -20.83
N TYR A 23 -14.43 25.42 -20.07
CA TYR A 23 -14.60 26.54 -19.16
C TYR A 23 -13.89 27.77 -19.70
N SER A 24 -14.49 28.93 -19.47
CA SER A 24 -13.83 30.23 -19.66
C SER A 24 -14.08 31.13 -18.47
N ILE A 25 -13.11 31.94 -18.14
CA ILE A 25 -13.16 32.86 -16.99
C ILE A 25 -13.12 34.28 -17.53
N SER A 26 -13.94 35.14 -16.94
CA SER A 26 -13.94 36.58 -17.21
C SER A 26 -14.01 37.36 -15.90
N GLY A 27 -13.33 38.50 -15.84
CA GLY A 27 -13.22 39.34 -14.61
C GLY A 27 -11.96 39.03 -13.81
N ASN A 28 -11.92 39.51 -12.57
CA ASN A 28 -10.79 39.39 -11.67
C ASN A 28 -10.88 38.09 -10.85
N TRP A 29 -10.35 36.98 -11.39
CA TRP A 29 -10.40 35.67 -10.76
C TRP A 29 -9.65 35.60 -9.43
N ARG A 30 -8.63 36.42 -9.24
CA ARG A 30 -7.79 36.37 -8.04
C ARG A 30 -8.53 36.80 -6.78
N ASP A 31 -9.42 37.77 -6.90
CA ASP A 31 -10.18 38.35 -5.77
C ASP A 31 -11.41 37.48 -5.44
N GLY A 32 -11.79 36.56 -6.33
CA GLY A 32 -12.92 35.65 -6.10
C GLY A 32 -12.63 34.64 -4.99
N LYS A 33 -13.55 34.52 -4.04
CA LYS A 33 -13.56 33.51 -2.99
C LYS A 33 -14.08 32.18 -3.56
N MET A 34 -14.19 31.14 -2.74
CA MET A 34 -14.79 29.87 -3.13
C MET A 34 -16.26 30.10 -3.54
N PHE A 35 -16.75 29.27 -4.47
CA PHE A 35 -18.13 29.44 -4.97
C PHE A 35 -19.15 29.30 -3.84
N GLY A 36 -20.06 30.25 -3.73
CA GLY A 36 -21.09 30.26 -2.69
C GLY A 36 -20.63 30.81 -1.32
N GLN A 37 -19.34 31.01 -1.09
CA GLN A 37 -18.80 31.42 0.22
C GLN A 37 -19.42 32.72 0.74
N HIS A 38 -19.66 33.71 -0.12
CA HIS A 38 -20.26 35.02 0.24
C HIS A 38 -21.72 34.92 0.74
N LEU A 39 -22.39 33.79 0.55
CA LEU A 39 -23.79 33.56 0.95
C LEU A 39 -23.92 33.15 2.42
N PHE A 40 -22.82 32.73 3.06
CA PHE A 40 -22.87 32.11 4.38
C PHE A 40 -21.89 32.77 5.35
N SER A 41 -22.37 33.08 6.54
CA SER A 41 -21.54 33.63 7.61
C SER A 41 -20.58 32.53 8.15
N ALA A 42 -19.38 32.96 8.54
CA ALA A 42 -18.42 32.12 9.26
C ALA A 42 -18.95 31.68 10.64
N GLY A 43 -18.37 30.64 11.22
CA GLY A 43 -18.62 30.26 12.61
C GLY A 43 -19.92 29.46 12.83
N GLN A 44 -20.44 28.78 11.83
CA GLN A 44 -21.61 27.90 11.96
C GLN A 44 -21.16 26.44 12.27
N SER A 45 -22.14 25.59 12.62
CA SER A 45 -21.85 24.23 13.07
C SER A 45 -21.28 23.33 11.98
N VAL A 46 -21.76 23.42 10.73
CA VAL A 46 -21.34 22.54 9.65
C VAL A 46 -21.14 23.32 8.36
N LEU A 47 -20.02 23.05 7.68
CA LEU A 47 -19.77 23.52 6.31
C LEU A 47 -19.62 22.30 5.40
N THR A 48 -20.23 22.33 4.22
CA THR A 48 -19.98 21.35 3.17
C THR A 48 -19.12 21.95 2.07
N ILE A 49 -18.06 21.25 1.67
CA ILE A 49 -17.18 21.65 0.57
C ILE A 49 -17.35 20.62 -0.56
N CYS A 50 -17.83 21.07 -1.72
CA CYS A 50 -18.01 20.26 -2.92
C CYS A 50 -16.88 20.49 -3.93
N GLU A 51 -16.73 19.58 -4.88
CA GLU A 51 -15.71 19.68 -5.93
C GLU A 51 -16.08 20.70 -7.00
N GLY A 52 -17.37 20.79 -7.34
CA GLY A 52 -17.86 21.63 -8.41
C GLY A 52 -19.07 22.51 -8.00
N GLU A 53 -19.32 23.52 -8.80
CA GLU A 53 -20.43 24.47 -8.58
C GLU A 53 -21.80 23.81 -8.67
N TRP A 54 -21.97 22.85 -9.61
CA TRP A 54 -23.19 22.08 -9.75
C TRP A 54 -23.45 21.20 -8.53
N ASP A 55 -22.41 20.57 -8.02
CA ASP A 55 -22.50 19.72 -6.84
C ASP A 55 -22.83 20.52 -5.60
N ALA A 56 -22.25 21.73 -5.48
CA ALA A 56 -22.58 22.62 -4.38
C ALA A 56 -24.05 23.06 -4.41
N MET A 57 -24.56 23.43 -5.58
CA MET A 57 -25.97 23.82 -5.71
C MET A 57 -26.93 22.64 -5.45
N SER A 58 -26.60 21.47 -5.99
CA SER A 58 -27.38 20.25 -5.79
C SER A 58 -27.38 19.81 -4.32
N THR A 59 -26.23 19.84 -3.68
CA THR A 59 -26.09 19.55 -2.24
C THR A 59 -26.90 20.52 -1.39
N TRP A 60 -26.78 21.82 -1.65
CA TRP A 60 -27.53 22.84 -0.91
C TRP A 60 -29.06 22.66 -1.08
N GLN A 61 -29.51 22.35 -2.29
CA GLN A 61 -30.91 22.05 -2.55
C GLN A 61 -31.42 20.83 -1.81
N MET A 62 -30.65 19.73 -1.79
CA MET A 62 -30.99 18.49 -1.08
C MET A 62 -30.98 18.68 0.44
N LEU A 63 -30.12 19.55 0.98
CA LEU A 63 -30.09 19.92 2.39
C LEU A 63 -31.19 20.92 2.80
N GLY A 64 -32.16 21.14 1.93
CA GLY A 64 -33.36 21.95 2.20
C GLY A 64 -33.24 23.42 1.76
N GLY A 65 -32.16 23.81 1.12
CA GLY A 65 -32.01 25.18 0.58
C GLY A 65 -31.95 26.28 1.65
N VAL A 66 -31.44 25.95 2.83
CA VAL A 66 -31.40 26.87 3.99
C VAL A 66 -29.99 27.30 4.36
N SER A 67 -29.86 28.46 4.96
CA SER A 67 -28.54 29.02 5.34
C SER A 67 -27.87 28.32 6.52
N THR A 68 -28.60 27.47 7.25
CA THR A 68 -28.06 26.67 8.36
C THR A 68 -27.11 25.54 7.93
N TYR A 69 -27.15 25.18 6.67
CA TYR A 69 -26.23 24.19 6.08
C TYR A 69 -25.45 24.82 4.93
N PRO A 70 -24.40 25.61 5.25
CA PRO A 70 -23.53 26.21 4.26
C PRO A 70 -22.91 25.20 3.32
N VAL A 71 -22.98 25.45 2.02
CA VAL A 71 -22.37 24.65 0.99
C VAL A 71 -21.58 25.54 0.05
N ILE A 72 -20.32 25.24 -0.11
CA ILE A 72 -19.39 25.93 -1.02
C ILE A 72 -18.72 24.95 -1.94
N SER A 73 -18.10 25.42 -3.03
CA SER A 73 -17.22 24.56 -3.81
C SER A 73 -15.86 25.18 -4.05
N VAL A 74 -14.88 24.30 -4.30
CA VAL A 74 -13.57 24.72 -4.79
C VAL A 74 -13.69 25.31 -6.19
N ARG A 75 -12.71 26.12 -6.61
CA ARG A 75 -12.83 26.94 -7.82
C ARG A 75 -12.54 26.18 -9.11
N ASN A 76 -11.62 25.22 -9.08
CA ASN A 76 -11.17 24.50 -10.28
C ASN A 76 -11.07 22.99 -10.06
N GLY A 77 -12.06 22.39 -9.36
CA GLY A 77 -12.10 20.95 -9.10
C GLY A 77 -11.03 20.46 -8.11
N ALA A 78 -10.88 19.15 -7.99
CA ALA A 78 -9.98 18.50 -7.03
C ALA A 78 -8.56 19.07 -7.03
N GLY A 79 -7.98 19.36 -8.18
CA GLY A 79 -6.61 19.87 -8.30
C GLY A 79 -6.37 21.23 -7.66
N SER A 80 -7.41 22.04 -7.39
CA SER A 80 -7.29 23.32 -6.68
C SER A 80 -7.67 23.27 -5.21
N ALA A 81 -8.23 22.14 -4.75
CA ALA A 81 -8.88 22.03 -3.45
C ALA A 81 -7.98 22.43 -2.28
N LEU A 82 -6.78 21.91 -2.21
CA LEU A 82 -5.84 22.23 -1.13
C LEU A 82 -5.48 23.71 -1.11
N ASN A 83 -5.21 24.32 -2.26
CA ASN A 83 -4.85 25.73 -2.36
C ASN A 83 -6.04 26.65 -2.05
N ASP A 84 -7.23 26.31 -2.54
CA ASP A 84 -8.45 27.08 -2.25
C ASP A 84 -8.77 27.02 -0.75
N CYS A 85 -8.63 25.84 -0.12
CA CYS A 85 -8.83 25.68 1.30
C CYS A 85 -7.77 26.42 2.14
N LYS A 86 -6.50 26.40 1.74
CA LYS A 86 -5.43 27.17 2.41
C LYS A 86 -5.69 28.68 2.33
N ASN A 87 -6.10 29.18 1.17
CA ASN A 87 -6.37 30.60 0.96
C ASN A 87 -7.62 31.10 1.70
N ASN A 88 -8.51 30.21 2.12
CA ASN A 88 -9.72 30.49 2.87
C ASN A 88 -9.72 29.82 4.25
N PHE A 89 -8.53 29.54 4.79
CA PHE A 89 -8.36 28.71 6.00
C PHE A 89 -9.17 29.24 7.19
N GLU A 90 -9.06 30.52 7.52
CA GLU A 90 -9.73 31.14 8.67
C GLU A 90 -11.27 30.98 8.56
N TYR A 91 -11.83 31.21 7.38
CA TYR A 91 -13.25 31.02 7.14
C TYR A 91 -13.66 29.56 7.34
N ILE A 92 -12.98 28.62 6.72
CA ILE A 92 -13.33 27.20 6.78
C ILE A 92 -13.10 26.64 8.19
N ASP A 93 -12.00 26.99 8.85
CA ASP A 93 -11.68 26.53 10.19
C ASP A 93 -12.61 27.11 11.28
N SER A 94 -13.36 28.15 10.98
CA SER A 94 -14.37 28.70 11.90
C SER A 94 -15.57 27.77 12.14
N PHE A 95 -15.76 26.74 11.31
CA PHE A 95 -16.86 25.77 11.47
C PHE A 95 -16.46 24.62 12.41
N ASP A 96 -17.46 24.08 13.14
CA ASP A 96 -17.24 22.94 14.05
C ASP A 96 -16.99 21.62 13.29
N THR A 97 -17.69 21.45 12.16
CA THR A 97 -17.58 20.27 11.29
C THR A 97 -17.48 20.71 9.83
N ILE A 98 -16.60 20.04 9.09
CA ILE A 98 -16.40 20.26 7.65
C ILE A 98 -16.72 18.93 6.94
N VAL A 99 -17.76 18.91 6.12
CA VAL A 99 -18.09 17.75 5.29
C VAL A 99 -17.50 17.95 3.90
N VAL A 100 -16.52 17.12 3.55
CA VAL A 100 -15.92 17.11 2.21
C VAL A 100 -16.71 16.15 1.32
N CYS A 101 -17.30 16.70 0.24
CA CYS A 101 -18.14 16.00 -0.71
C CYS A 101 -17.52 16.13 -2.11
N PHE A 102 -16.44 15.38 -2.37
CA PHE A 102 -15.75 15.34 -3.65
C PHE A 102 -16.09 14.05 -4.41
N ASP A 103 -15.74 14.03 -5.70
CA ASP A 103 -15.91 12.85 -6.54
C ASP A 103 -15.13 11.64 -5.96
N MET A 104 -15.67 10.44 -6.13
CA MET A 104 -15.02 9.22 -5.61
C MET A 104 -13.96 8.64 -6.57
N ASP A 105 -13.49 9.43 -7.52
CA ASP A 105 -12.35 9.07 -8.37
C ASP A 105 -11.01 9.24 -7.64
N PRO A 106 -9.87 8.78 -8.20
CA PRO A 106 -8.58 8.91 -7.54
C PRO A 106 -8.18 10.34 -7.18
N GLN A 107 -8.52 11.33 -8.03
CA GLN A 107 -8.17 12.73 -7.80
C GLN A 107 -9.01 13.35 -6.68
N GLY A 108 -10.31 13.07 -6.66
CA GLY A 108 -11.20 13.55 -5.60
C GLY A 108 -10.88 12.92 -4.24
N ARG A 109 -10.49 11.63 -4.22
CA ARG A 109 -10.03 10.99 -2.97
C ARG A 109 -8.74 11.61 -2.43
N GLU A 110 -7.75 11.84 -3.29
CA GLU A 110 -6.50 12.52 -2.89
C GLU A 110 -6.77 13.93 -2.39
N ALA A 111 -7.59 14.70 -3.08
CA ALA A 111 -7.98 16.04 -2.65
C ALA A 111 -8.74 16.03 -1.31
N SER A 112 -9.65 15.06 -1.11
CA SER A 112 -10.35 14.89 0.17
C SER A 112 -9.39 14.62 1.31
N GLN A 113 -8.37 13.78 1.08
CA GLN A 113 -7.33 13.50 2.06
C GLN A 113 -6.52 14.76 2.39
N GLN A 114 -6.07 15.50 1.39
CA GLN A 114 -5.29 16.72 1.59
C GLN A 114 -6.07 17.79 2.37
N VAL A 115 -7.37 17.96 2.08
CA VAL A 115 -8.24 18.87 2.82
C VAL A 115 -8.46 18.37 4.26
N ALA A 116 -8.63 17.06 4.43
CA ALA A 116 -8.79 16.46 5.75
C ALA A 116 -7.54 16.60 6.63
N GLU A 117 -6.36 16.43 6.05
CA GLU A 117 -5.08 16.66 6.75
C GLU A 117 -4.92 18.13 7.19
N LEU A 118 -5.47 19.09 6.40
CA LEU A 118 -5.38 20.50 6.71
C LEU A 118 -6.24 20.92 7.93
N PHE A 119 -7.45 20.33 8.07
CA PHE A 119 -8.40 20.70 9.14
C PHE A 119 -8.58 19.62 10.22
N GLY A 120 -7.92 18.48 10.08
CA GLY A 120 -7.83 17.43 11.09
C GLY A 120 -9.19 16.82 11.49
N SER A 121 -9.40 16.71 12.80
CA SER A 121 -10.57 16.00 13.38
C SER A 121 -11.94 16.63 13.08
N LYS A 122 -11.97 17.86 12.56
CA LYS A 122 -13.22 18.53 12.13
C LYS A 122 -13.78 17.95 10.83
N VAL A 123 -12.93 17.25 10.04
CA VAL A 123 -13.33 16.77 8.72
C VAL A 123 -14.05 15.45 8.79
N LYS A 124 -15.16 15.41 8.07
CA LYS A 124 -15.88 14.20 7.69
C LYS A 124 -15.87 14.07 6.19
N VAL A 125 -15.67 12.87 5.68
CA VAL A 125 -15.70 12.60 4.24
C VAL A 125 -17.01 11.93 3.88
N PHE A 126 -17.74 12.55 2.95
CA PHE A 126 -18.92 11.96 2.36
C PHE A 126 -18.52 10.80 1.45
N LYS A 127 -19.10 9.64 1.67
CA LYS A 127 -18.89 8.46 0.83
C LYS A 127 -20.22 8.12 0.15
N ASN A 128 -20.24 8.18 -1.14
CA ASN A 128 -21.43 7.74 -1.89
C ASN A 128 -21.54 6.21 -1.92
N ASN A 129 -22.73 5.72 -2.16
CA ASN A 129 -23.06 4.28 -2.16
C ASN A 129 -22.67 3.56 -3.47
N GLY A 130 -21.57 3.95 -4.11
CA GLY A 130 -20.91 3.24 -5.22
C GLY A 130 -21.65 3.20 -6.57
N SER A 131 -22.96 3.49 -6.61
CA SER A 131 -23.77 3.49 -7.84
C SER A 131 -24.02 4.89 -8.41
N ILE A 132 -23.71 5.95 -7.66
CA ILE A 132 -23.94 7.36 -8.01
C ILE A 132 -22.61 8.09 -7.90
N LYS A 133 -22.28 8.87 -8.91
CA LYS A 133 -20.96 9.47 -9.04
C LYS A 133 -20.75 10.68 -8.13
N ASP A 134 -21.68 11.64 -8.18
CA ASP A 134 -21.56 12.94 -7.54
C ASP A 134 -22.90 13.45 -6.98
N ALA A 135 -22.90 14.57 -6.29
CA ALA A 135 -24.11 15.14 -5.69
C ALA A 135 -25.15 15.57 -6.71
N SER A 136 -24.73 16.00 -7.90
CA SER A 136 -25.63 16.36 -8.99
C SER A 136 -26.39 15.14 -9.50
N ASP A 137 -25.74 13.98 -9.59
CA ASP A 137 -26.35 12.71 -9.98
C ASP A 137 -27.40 12.25 -8.96
N TYR A 138 -27.18 12.46 -7.65
CA TYR A 138 -28.21 12.17 -6.63
C TYR A 138 -29.49 12.97 -6.87
N LEU A 139 -29.34 14.27 -7.14
CA LEU A 139 -30.50 15.13 -7.40
C LEU A 139 -31.22 14.74 -8.67
N GLN A 140 -30.49 14.51 -9.78
CA GLN A 140 -31.07 14.13 -11.08
C GLN A 140 -31.80 12.78 -11.03
N ASN A 141 -31.34 11.84 -10.22
CA ASN A 141 -31.98 10.54 -10.03
C ASN A 141 -33.04 10.53 -8.92
N SER A 142 -33.47 11.71 -8.43
CA SER A 142 -34.46 11.84 -7.36
C SER A 142 -34.11 11.11 -6.07
N ARG A 143 -32.83 11.03 -5.73
CA ARG A 143 -32.29 10.35 -4.54
C ARG A 143 -31.83 11.32 -3.45
N GLY A 144 -32.41 12.48 -3.36
CA GLY A 144 -32.04 13.50 -2.37
C GLY A 144 -32.15 13.03 -0.92
N GLU A 145 -33.16 12.23 -0.58
CA GLU A 145 -33.31 11.66 0.77
C GLU A 145 -32.15 10.71 1.13
N SER A 146 -31.71 9.89 0.18
CA SER A 146 -30.54 9.02 0.37
C SER A 146 -29.27 9.84 0.58
N PHE A 147 -29.08 10.88 -0.22
CA PHE A 147 -27.95 11.81 -0.07
C PHE A 147 -27.93 12.43 1.33
N VAL A 148 -29.04 12.97 1.80
CA VAL A 148 -29.14 13.58 3.15
C VAL A 148 -28.78 12.57 4.24
N LYS A 149 -29.30 11.34 4.13
CA LYS A 149 -28.96 10.27 5.08
C LYS A 149 -27.47 9.94 5.08
N GLU A 150 -26.86 9.80 3.91
CA GLU A 150 -25.43 9.52 3.76
C GLU A 150 -24.58 10.71 4.23
N TRP A 151 -25.03 11.94 3.97
CA TRP A 151 -24.38 13.15 4.44
C TRP A 151 -24.33 13.24 5.98
N TRP A 152 -25.41 12.92 6.67
CA TRP A 152 -25.44 12.85 8.13
C TRP A 152 -24.56 11.74 8.69
N ASN A 153 -24.42 10.66 7.93
CA ASN A 153 -23.57 9.52 8.28
C ASN A 153 -22.12 9.66 7.78
N ALA A 154 -21.74 10.82 7.26
CA ALA A 154 -20.37 11.06 6.81
C ALA A 154 -19.37 10.73 7.93
N GLU A 155 -18.37 9.91 7.57
CA GLU A 155 -17.41 9.38 8.53
C GLU A 155 -16.29 10.39 8.78
N ARG A 156 -15.78 10.40 10.01
CA ARG A 156 -14.57 11.16 10.31
C ARG A 156 -13.42 10.68 9.44
N PHE A 157 -12.66 11.62 8.93
CA PHE A 157 -11.43 11.28 8.24
C PHE A 157 -10.46 10.59 9.20
N VAL A 158 -9.99 9.44 8.81
CA VAL A 158 -8.93 8.70 9.50
C VAL A 158 -7.77 8.59 8.52
N PRO A 159 -6.59 9.12 8.86
CA PRO A 159 -5.41 8.99 8.00
C PRO A 159 -5.08 7.52 7.69
N ASP A 160 -4.52 7.28 6.51
CA ASP A 160 -4.08 5.94 6.12
C ASP A 160 -3.16 5.32 7.19
N GLY A 161 -3.38 4.03 7.47
CA GLY A 161 -2.63 3.30 8.48
C GLY A 161 -3.16 3.40 9.91
N ILE A 162 -4.18 4.23 10.17
CA ILE A 162 -4.91 4.24 11.45
C ILE A 162 -6.22 3.47 11.28
N VAL A 163 -6.40 2.43 12.09
CA VAL A 163 -7.61 1.59 12.07
C VAL A 163 -8.33 1.71 13.41
N ASP A 164 -9.63 1.93 13.37
CA ASP A 164 -10.46 1.89 14.57
C ASP A 164 -10.56 0.43 15.07
N GLY A 165 -10.03 0.17 16.26
CA GLY A 165 -10.03 -1.15 16.86
C GLY A 165 -11.44 -1.76 17.01
N SER A 166 -12.49 -0.94 17.13
CA SER A 166 -13.88 -1.42 17.22
C SER A 166 -14.38 -2.10 15.93
N THR A 167 -13.76 -1.81 14.79
CA THR A 167 -14.11 -2.40 13.48
C THR A 167 -13.37 -3.70 13.18
N LEU A 168 -12.45 -4.14 14.05
CA LEU A 168 -11.56 -5.27 13.80
C LEU A 168 -12.15 -6.64 14.19
N TRP A 169 -13.39 -6.69 14.67
CA TRP A 169 -13.98 -7.95 15.17
C TRP A 169 -13.85 -9.10 14.17
N ASP A 170 -14.22 -8.90 12.91
CA ASP A 170 -14.19 -9.94 11.89
C ASP A 170 -12.77 -10.43 11.59
N ILE A 171 -11.79 -9.52 11.67
CA ILE A 171 -10.38 -9.84 11.47
C ILE A 171 -9.83 -10.64 12.66
N VAL A 172 -10.09 -10.20 13.89
CA VAL A 172 -9.52 -10.83 15.09
C VAL A 172 -10.25 -12.10 15.49
N SER A 173 -11.53 -12.26 15.11
CA SER A 173 -12.31 -13.48 15.33
C SER A 173 -12.06 -14.57 14.29
N ALA A 174 -11.45 -14.24 13.15
CA ALA A 174 -11.05 -15.22 12.18
C ALA A 174 -10.02 -16.19 12.77
N PRO A 175 -10.09 -17.49 12.46
CA PRO A 175 -9.07 -18.44 12.89
C PRO A 175 -7.68 -17.99 12.46
N MET A 176 -6.69 -18.18 13.33
CA MET A 176 -5.29 -17.94 12.94
C MET A 176 -4.92 -18.87 11.79
N GLU A 177 -4.17 -18.36 10.83
CA GLU A 177 -3.68 -19.16 9.71
C GLU A 177 -2.82 -20.32 10.22
N ASP A 178 -3.07 -21.51 9.71
CA ASP A 178 -2.24 -22.68 9.97
C ASP A 178 -0.83 -22.49 9.40
N SER A 179 0.16 -23.19 9.98
CA SER A 179 1.50 -23.16 9.43
C SER A 179 1.51 -23.74 8.01
N LEU A 180 2.27 -23.11 7.12
CA LEU A 180 2.47 -23.61 5.76
C LEU A 180 3.23 -24.93 5.76
N ILE A 181 4.24 -25.00 6.61
CA ILE A 181 5.09 -26.18 6.80
C ILE A 181 5.78 -26.12 8.17
N ASN A 182 6.02 -27.27 8.73
CA ASN A 182 6.82 -27.40 9.94
C ASN A 182 8.32 -27.40 9.60
N TYR A 183 9.14 -26.94 10.54
CA TYR A 183 10.58 -27.14 10.46
C TYR A 183 10.92 -28.65 10.57
N PRO A 184 12.04 -29.12 10.02
CA PRO A 184 12.49 -30.50 10.20
C PRO A 184 12.88 -30.85 11.64
N TYR A 185 12.85 -29.87 12.53
CA TYR A 185 13.30 -29.98 13.93
C TYR A 185 12.14 -29.79 14.89
N LYS A 186 11.76 -30.87 15.61
CA LYS A 186 10.63 -30.87 16.53
C LYS A 186 10.71 -29.74 17.57
N GLY A 187 11.87 -29.55 18.22
CA GLY A 187 12.03 -28.51 19.24
C GLY A 187 11.81 -27.08 18.72
N LEU A 188 12.11 -26.84 17.45
CA LEU A 188 11.83 -25.55 16.82
C LEU A 188 10.34 -25.36 16.58
N ASN A 189 9.65 -26.41 16.13
CA ASN A 189 8.19 -26.38 15.94
C ASN A 189 7.45 -26.18 17.26
N ASP A 190 7.89 -26.80 18.34
CA ASP A 190 7.30 -26.66 19.67
C ASP A 190 7.35 -25.20 20.17
N LEU A 191 8.34 -24.42 19.70
CA LEU A 191 8.55 -23.01 20.07
C LEU A 191 7.89 -22.03 19.09
N THR A 192 7.83 -22.36 17.79
CA THR A 192 7.42 -21.41 16.75
C THR A 192 6.08 -21.76 16.11
N TYR A 193 5.58 -22.98 16.34
CA TYR A 193 4.37 -23.53 15.69
C TYR A 193 4.47 -23.61 14.16
N GLY A 194 5.66 -23.83 13.60
CA GLY A 194 5.94 -23.88 12.16
C GLY A 194 6.11 -22.52 11.52
N ILE A 195 6.01 -22.45 10.19
CA ILE A 195 6.19 -21.23 9.38
C ILE A 195 4.86 -20.78 8.80
N ARG A 196 4.58 -19.48 8.86
CA ARG A 196 3.39 -18.85 8.30
C ARG A 196 3.72 -17.94 7.12
N PRO A 197 2.72 -17.59 6.31
CA PRO A 197 2.89 -16.55 5.29
C PRO A 197 3.34 -15.22 5.92
N ASN A 198 4.08 -14.42 5.15
CA ASN A 198 4.54 -13.10 5.53
C ASN A 198 5.48 -13.05 6.76
N GLU A 199 6.06 -14.19 7.15
CA GLU A 199 7.08 -14.25 8.21
C GLU A 199 8.49 -14.14 7.61
N MET A 200 9.31 -13.31 8.24
CA MET A 200 10.74 -13.23 7.98
C MET A 200 11.50 -13.89 9.13
N VAL A 201 12.18 -15.01 8.84
CA VAL A 201 12.94 -15.76 9.82
C VAL A 201 14.43 -15.46 9.68
N ILE A 202 15.07 -15.05 10.78
CA ILE A 202 16.50 -14.75 10.81
C ILE A 202 17.22 -15.86 11.56
N VAL A 203 18.18 -16.49 10.88
CA VAL A 203 19.08 -17.49 11.48
C VAL A 203 20.45 -16.86 11.71
N ALA A 204 20.81 -16.66 12.98
CA ALA A 204 22.08 -16.09 13.36
C ALA A 204 22.96 -17.13 14.07
N ALA A 205 24.20 -17.27 13.62
CA ALA A 205 25.20 -18.12 14.26
C ALA A 205 26.60 -17.65 13.88
N GLY A 206 27.61 -18.02 14.67
CA GLY A 206 28.99 -17.77 14.32
C GLY A 206 29.44 -18.44 13.02
N SER A 207 30.56 -17.98 12.46
CA SER A 207 31.11 -18.59 11.25
C SER A 207 31.42 -20.08 11.47
N GLY A 208 31.17 -20.92 10.47
CA GLY A 208 31.46 -22.34 10.54
C GLY A 208 30.48 -23.20 11.37
N LEU A 209 29.45 -22.62 12.00
CA LEU A 209 28.49 -23.36 12.83
C LEU A 209 27.33 -24.02 12.05
N GLY A 210 27.38 -23.99 10.73
CA GLY A 210 26.42 -24.73 9.88
C GLY A 210 25.15 -23.99 9.49
N LYS A 211 25.13 -22.65 9.48
CA LYS A 211 23.97 -21.84 9.01
C LYS A 211 23.47 -22.31 7.63
N SER A 212 24.37 -22.36 6.65
CA SER A 212 24.04 -22.77 5.28
C SER A 212 23.53 -24.22 5.23
N GLN A 213 24.09 -25.11 6.05
CA GLN A 213 23.63 -26.48 6.13
C GLN A 213 22.21 -26.57 6.72
N PHE A 214 21.91 -25.83 7.78
CA PHE A 214 20.56 -25.71 8.35
C PHE A 214 19.55 -25.28 7.29
N MET A 215 19.88 -24.24 6.50
CA MET A 215 18.99 -23.75 5.43
C MET A 215 18.78 -24.84 4.35
N ARG A 216 19.84 -25.55 3.93
CA ARG A 216 19.73 -26.64 2.94
C ARG A 216 18.86 -27.78 3.42
N GLU A 217 19.01 -28.19 4.66
CA GLU A 217 18.15 -29.25 5.24
C GLU A 217 16.71 -28.82 5.27
N PHE A 218 16.45 -27.54 5.56
CA PHE A 218 15.11 -27.03 5.53
C PHE A 218 14.53 -26.96 4.10
N VAL A 219 15.30 -26.51 3.12
CA VAL A 219 14.92 -26.54 1.70
C VAL A 219 14.60 -27.98 1.26
N TYR A 220 15.45 -28.95 1.61
CA TYR A 220 15.21 -30.35 1.29
C TYR A 220 13.95 -30.89 1.95
N HIS A 221 13.66 -30.48 3.18
CA HIS A 221 12.41 -30.80 3.87
C HIS A 221 11.20 -30.24 3.14
N ILE A 222 11.24 -28.97 2.67
CA ILE A 222 10.17 -28.36 1.88
C ILE A 222 9.93 -29.15 0.57
N LEU A 223 10.98 -29.48 -0.16
CA LEU A 223 10.87 -30.24 -1.41
C LEU A 223 10.21 -31.61 -1.23
N ASN A 224 10.40 -32.24 -0.06
CA ASN A 224 9.82 -33.56 0.23
C ASN A 224 8.40 -33.49 0.83
N ASN A 225 8.00 -32.38 1.43
CA ASN A 225 6.76 -32.28 2.20
C ASN A 225 5.77 -31.25 1.65
N SER A 226 6.12 -30.53 0.59
CA SER A 226 5.20 -29.60 -0.11
C SER A 226 5.40 -29.68 -1.62
N GLN A 227 4.53 -29.01 -2.37
CA GLN A 227 4.65 -28.80 -3.82
C GLN A 227 5.08 -27.37 -4.17
N ASP A 228 5.47 -26.60 -3.17
CA ASP A 228 5.81 -25.19 -3.32
C ASP A 228 7.17 -25.00 -3.99
N ASN A 229 7.31 -23.88 -4.70
CA ASN A 229 8.57 -23.45 -5.28
C ASN A 229 9.44 -22.74 -4.23
N VAL A 230 10.74 -22.95 -4.34
CA VAL A 230 11.75 -22.43 -3.42
C VAL A 230 12.83 -21.67 -4.17
N GLY A 231 13.14 -20.46 -3.72
CA GLY A 231 14.24 -19.65 -4.22
C GLY A 231 15.46 -19.71 -3.31
N LEU A 232 16.66 -19.91 -3.87
CA LEU A 232 17.93 -19.92 -3.15
C LEU A 232 18.86 -18.82 -3.65
N LEU A 233 19.29 -17.97 -2.73
CA LEU A 233 20.27 -16.91 -2.95
C LEU A 233 21.49 -17.16 -2.03
N PHE A 234 22.34 -18.12 -2.40
CA PHE A 234 23.55 -18.45 -1.65
C PHE A 234 24.73 -17.68 -2.26
N LEU A 235 25.01 -16.50 -1.69
CA LEU A 235 25.86 -15.49 -2.32
C LEU A 235 27.34 -15.78 -2.21
N GLU A 236 27.76 -16.67 -1.31
CA GLU A 236 29.15 -17.10 -1.14
C GLU A 236 29.54 -18.25 -2.05
N GLU A 237 28.58 -18.92 -2.65
CA GLU A 237 28.81 -20.16 -3.38
C GLU A 237 28.53 -20.00 -4.86
N THR A 238 29.22 -20.79 -5.67
CA THR A 238 28.83 -20.97 -7.08
C THR A 238 27.56 -21.80 -7.17
N VAL A 239 26.76 -21.59 -8.21
CA VAL A 239 25.56 -22.38 -8.48
C VAL A 239 25.87 -23.89 -8.49
N ARG A 240 27.03 -24.29 -9.02
CA ARG A 240 27.48 -25.69 -9.02
C ARG A 240 27.68 -26.23 -7.61
N THR A 241 28.30 -25.43 -6.72
CA THR A 241 28.53 -25.83 -5.32
C THR A 241 27.19 -25.97 -4.58
N THR A 242 26.33 -24.98 -4.69
CA THR A 242 24.99 -24.99 -4.10
C THR A 242 24.18 -26.19 -4.59
N ALA A 243 24.15 -26.44 -5.91
CA ALA A 243 23.46 -27.57 -6.51
C ALA A 243 23.95 -28.91 -5.96
N ARG A 244 25.29 -29.13 -5.94
CA ARG A 244 25.86 -30.36 -5.39
C ARG A 244 25.63 -30.51 -3.90
N SER A 245 25.65 -29.42 -3.14
CA SER A 245 25.34 -29.43 -1.71
C SER A 245 23.88 -29.80 -1.45
N MET A 246 22.94 -29.35 -2.28
CA MET A 246 21.54 -29.79 -2.20
C MET A 246 21.38 -31.27 -2.51
N MET A 247 22.02 -31.76 -3.58
CA MET A 247 22.02 -33.17 -3.95
C MET A 247 22.67 -34.05 -2.88
N SER A 248 23.63 -33.53 -2.11
CA SER A 248 24.31 -34.23 -1.02
C SER A 248 23.35 -34.72 0.06
N LEU A 249 22.28 -33.98 0.32
CA LEU A 249 21.26 -34.35 1.31
C LEU A 249 20.50 -35.61 0.90
N HIS A 250 20.20 -35.76 -0.38
CA HIS A 250 19.56 -36.97 -0.91
C HIS A 250 20.52 -38.16 -0.99
N ALA A 251 21.74 -37.89 -1.50
CA ALA A 251 22.77 -38.94 -1.64
C ALA A 251 23.35 -39.40 -0.30
N ASN A 252 23.14 -38.66 0.77
CA ASN A 252 23.84 -38.83 2.06
C ASN A 252 25.38 -38.93 1.90
N LYS A 253 25.94 -38.12 0.98
CA LYS A 253 27.36 -38.04 0.62
C LYS A 253 27.77 -36.60 0.38
N LEU A 254 29.01 -36.22 0.70
CA LEU A 254 29.53 -34.85 0.48
C LEU A 254 29.92 -34.67 -1.00
N LEU A 255 28.96 -34.48 -1.89
CA LEU A 255 29.17 -34.38 -3.34
C LEU A 255 30.03 -33.19 -3.81
N PRO A 256 30.16 -32.07 -3.09
CA PRO A 256 31.11 -31.00 -3.45
C PRO A 256 32.57 -31.40 -3.33
N LEU A 257 32.91 -32.43 -2.52
CA LEU A 257 34.27 -32.85 -2.32
C LEU A 257 34.82 -33.67 -3.47
N PRO A 258 35.98 -33.39 -4.04
CA PRO A 258 36.58 -34.13 -5.15
C PRO A 258 36.82 -35.60 -4.84
N THR A 259 37.01 -35.95 -3.55
CA THR A 259 37.30 -37.30 -3.08
C THR A 259 36.04 -38.19 -2.94
N THR A 260 34.85 -37.60 -3.04
CA THR A 260 33.59 -38.33 -2.88
C THR A 260 33.34 -39.18 -4.10
N LYS A 261 33.31 -40.50 -3.91
CA LYS A 261 32.93 -41.46 -4.96
C LYS A 261 31.42 -41.54 -5.09
N VAL A 262 30.91 -41.25 -6.27
CA VAL A 262 29.49 -41.33 -6.62
C VAL A 262 29.38 -41.86 -8.05
N SER A 263 28.44 -42.77 -8.30
CA SER A 263 28.13 -43.21 -9.66
C SER A 263 27.28 -42.18 -10.40
N ASP A 264 27.28 -42.24 -11.73
CA ASP A 264 26.43 -41.34 -12.55
C ASP A 264 24.94 -41.59 -12.26
N GLU A 265 24.58 -42.83 -11.95
CA GLU A 265 23.20 -43.21 -11.60
C GLU A 265 22.78 -42.60 -10.24
N GLU A 266 23.59 -42.71 -9.19
CA GLU A 266 23.34 -42.09 -7.90
C GLU A 266 23.28 -40.56 -8.02
N LEU A 267 24.17 -39.98 -8.85
CA LEU A 267 24.18 -38.53 -9.12
C LEU A 267 22.89 -38.12 -9.83
N LYS A 268 22.44 -38.89 -10.82
CA LYS A 268 21.20 -38.61 -11.53
C LYS A 268 19.98 -38.74 -10.62
N GLN A 269 19.89 -39.77 -9.81
CA GLN A 269 18.81 -39.91 -8.82
C GLN A 269 18.76 -38.75 -7.84
N SER A 270 19.91 -38.31 -7.33
CA SER A 270 19.99 -37.16 -6.41
C SER A 270 19.60 -35.86 -7.09
N PHE A 271 19.93 -35.69 -8.36
CA PHE A 271 19.48 -34.56 -9.16
C PHE A 271 17.96 -34.55 -9.33
N ASP A 272 17.38 -35.69 -9.75
CA ASP A 272 15.94 -35.82 -10.01
C ASP A 272 15.11 -35.59 -8.72
N ALA A 273 15.62 -36.00 -7.56
CA ALA A 273 14.97 -35.82 -6.27
C ALA A 273 15.10 -34.41 -5.71
N THR A 274 15.96 -33.55 -6.25
CA THR A 274 16.21 -32.20 -5.77
C THR A 274 15.98 -31.15 -6.86
N LEU A 275 17.01 -30.82 -7.63
CA LEU A 275 16.94 -29.81 -8.70
C LEU A 275 15.99 -30.24 -9.85
N GLY A 276 15.98 -31.51 -10.18
CA GLY A 276 15.12 -32.09 -11.22
C GLY A 276 13.63 -32.02 -10.95
N THR A 277 13.22 -31.68 -9.73
CA THR A 277 11.82 -31.42 -9.38
C THR A 277 11.21 -30.24 -10.12
N GLY A 278 12.04 -29.34 -10.68
CA GLY A 278 11.60 -28.09 -11.31
C GLY A 278 11.09 -27.03 -10.35
N ARG A 279 11.17 -27.27 -9.03
CA ARG A 279 10.65 -26.38 -7.98
C ARG A 279 11.74 -25.59 -7.26
N LEU A 280 13.01 -25.81 -7.56
CA LEU A 280 14.15 -25.16 -6.92
C LEU A 280 14.81 -24.18 -7.87
N PHE A 281 14.82 -22.91 -7.53
CA PHE A 281 15.38 -21.81 -8.33
C PHE A 281 16.60 -21.24 -7.62
N LEU A 282 17.76 -21.23 -8.29
CA LEU A 282 19.02 -20.77 -7.74
C LEU A 282 19.41 -19.43 -8.38
N LEU A 283 19.87 -18.50 -7.57
CA LEU A 283 20.50 -17.28 -8.06
C LEU A 283 21.96 -17.57 -8.44
N ASP A 284 22.33 -17.27 -9.69
CA ASP A 284 23.72 -17.10 -10.10
C ASP A 284 24.09 -15.61 -9.92
N SER A 285 24.84 -15.31 -8.86
CA SER A 285 25.19 -13.93 -8.51
C SER A 285 26.27 -13.36 -9.43
N ASN A 286 27.07 -14.22 -10.10
CA ASN A 286 28.24 -13.81 -10.89
C ASN A 286 29.10 -12.73 -10.24
N GLY A 287 29.15 -12.71 -8.89
CA GLY A 287 29.87 -11.70 -8.10
C GLY A 287 29.13 -10.36 -7.94
N GLU A 288 27.90 -10.23 -8.43
CA GLU A 288 27.10 -9.01 -8.27
C GLU A 288 26.42 -8.97 -6.90
N LEU A 289 26.81 -7.99 -6.06
CA LEU A 289 26.42 -7.88 -4.65
C LEU A 289 25.60 -6.60 -4.35
N ASP A 290 24.98 -6.00 -5.37
CA ASP A 290 24.13 -4.82 -5.20
C ASP A 290 22.80 -5.20 -4.53
N GLY A 291 22.53 -4.64 -3.34
CA GLY A 291 21.35 -4.92 -2.54
C GLY A 291 20.04 -4.66 -3.29
N ALA A 292 19.94 -3.53 -4.00
CA ALA A 292 18.73 -3.19 -4.75
C ALA A 292 18.44 -4.20 -5.88
N LYS A 293 19.49 -4.75 -6.51
CA LYS A 293 19.33 -5.79 -7.54
C LYS A 293 18.93 -7.12 -6.92
N ILE A 294 19.46 -7.46 -5.76
CA ILE A 294 19.08 -8.68 -5.04
C ILE A 294 17.60 -8.61 -4.63
N ILE A 295 17.14 -7.50 -4.08
CA ILE A 295 15.71 -7.29 -3.75
C ILE A 295 14.82 -7.46 -4.99
N LYS A 296 15.21 -6.92 -6.14
CA LYS A 296 14.46 -7.12 -7.39
C LYS A 296 14.40 -8.59 -7.83
N ARG A 297 15.49 -9.34 -7.64
CA ARG A 297 15.54 -10.79 -7.95
C ARG A 297 14.68 -11.60 -6.99
N ILE A 298 14.69 -11.27 -5.70
CA ILE A 298 13.78 -11.87 -4.70
C ILE A 298 12.34 -11.62 -5.10
N ARG A 299 11.97 -10.39 -5.45
CA ARG A 299 10.62 -10.03 -5.93
C ARG A 299 10.24 -10.82 -7.18
N TYR A 300 11.16 -10.98 -8.13
CA TYR A 300 10.92 -11.78 -9.32
C TYR A 300 10.70 -13.27 -8.98
N MET A 301 11.51 -13.85 -8.09
CA MET A 301 11.32 -15.23 -7.62
C MET A 301 9.95 -15.41 -6.95
N ALA A 302 9.53 -14.48 -6.11
CA ALA A 302 8.24 -14.53 -5.45
C ALA A 302 7.07 -14.39 -6.43
N LEU A 303 7.07 -13.35 -7.27
CA LEU A 303 5.91 -12.97 -8.08
C LEU A 303 5.85 -13.71 -9.44
N ALA A 304 6.99 -13.90 -10.11
CA ALA A 304 7.03 -14.49 -11.44
C ALA A 304 7.27 -16.00 -11.42
N LEU A 305 8.10 -16.49 -10.49
CA LEU A 305 8.39 -17.92 -10.35
C LEU A 305 7.53 -18.60 -9.28
N GLY A 306 6.70 -17.85 -8.55
CA GLY A 306 5.83 -18.39 -7.53
C GLY A 306 6.56 -19.04 -6.36
N CYS A 307 7.80 -18.58 -6.05
CA CYS A 307 8.54 -19.10 -4.91
C CYS A 307 7.86 -18.67 -3.62
N ARG A 308 7.34 -19.62 -2.88
CA ARG A 308 6.69 -19.41 -1.61
C ARG A 308 7.67 -19.26 -0.45
N TYR A 309 8.84 -19.85 -0.60
CA TYR A 309 9.95 -19.76 0.35
C TYR A 309 11.19 -19.25 -0.37
N ILE A 310 11.87 -18.29 0.24
CA ILE A 310 13.10 -17.72 -0.30
C ILE A 310 14.17 -17.72 0.79
N PHE A 311 15.32 -18.29 0.48
CA PHE A 311 16.46 -18.41 1.37
C PHE A 311 17.62 -17.53 0.90
N LEU A 312 18.08 -16.64 1.77
CA LEU A 312 19.18 -15.72 1.52
C LEU A 312 20.35 -16.03 2.46
N ASP A 313 21.47 -16.51 1.94
CA ASP A 313 22.70 -16.84 2.66
C ASP A 313 23.90 -16.12 2.03
N HIS A 314 24.51 -15.09 2.67
CA HIS A 314 24.03 -14.38 3.84
C HIS A 314 24.04 -12.87 3.58
N ILE A 315 23.25 -12.15 4.35
CA ILE A 315 23.00 -10.71 4.19
C ILE A 315 24.26 -9.84 4.32
N SER A 316 25.25 -10.24 5.13
CA SER A 316 26.47 -9.46 5.37
C SER A 316 27.30 -9.22 4.11
N ILE A 317 27.21 -10.09 3.09
CA ILE A 317 27.92 -9.90 1.82
C ILE A 317 27.33 -8.72 1.05
N ILE A 318 26.02 -8.56 1.10
CA ILE A 318 25.31 -7.45 0.44
C ILE A 318 25.71 -6.13 1.12
N VAL A 319 25.80 -6.15 2.44
CA VAL A 319 26.21 -4.98 3.25
C VAL A 319 27.66 -4.58 2.96
N ALA A 320 28.57 -5.55 2.90
CA ALA A 320 29.98 -5.30 2.59
C ALA A 320 30.21 -4.69 1.19
N GLY A 321 29.29 -4.92 0.24
CA GLY A 321 29.31 -4.33 -1.11
C GLY A 321 28.73 -2.92 -1.19
N ALA A 322 28.14 -2.38 -0.13
CA ALA A 322 27.51 -1.06 -0.14
C ALA A 322 28.57 0.05 -0.22
N GLN A 323 28.45 0.92 -1.22
CA GLN A 323 29.44 1.98 -1.50
C GLN A 323 29.30 3.24 -0.65
N ARG A 324 28.26 3.40 0.16
CA ARG A 324 27.95 4.61 0.93
C ARG A 324 27.32 4.28 2.29
N GLY A 325 27.80 4.94 3.35
CA GLY A 325 27.28 4.83 4.71
C GLY A 325 28.03 3.80 5.59
N SER A 326 27.54 3.63 6.81
CA SER A 326 28.04 2.59 7.71
C SER A 326 27.43 1.22 7.33
N GLU A 327 28.12 0.13 7.60
CA GLU A 327 27.58 -1.23 7.42
C GLU A 327 26.23 -1.41 8.12
N ARG A 328 26.04 -0.74 9.24
CA ARG A 328 24.80 -0.76 10.01
C ARG A 328 23.64 -0.12 9.23
N GLU A 329 23.87 1.06 8.63
CA GLU A 329 22.83 1.75 7.84
C GLU A 329 22.43 0.92 6.62
N ALA A 330 23.40 0.33 5.92
CA ALA A 330 23.13 -0.55 4.80
C ALA A 330 22.33 -1.80 5.21
N LEU A 331 22.66 -2.38 6.38
CA LEU A 331 21.90 -3.51 6.92
C LEU A 331 20.46 -3.13 7.27
N GLU A 332 20.27 -1.99 7.95
CA GLU A 332 18.94 -1.49 8.32
C GLU A 332 18.08 -1.21 7.07
N GLU A 333 18.67 -0.67 6.01
CA GLU A 333 17.98 -0.43 4.73
C GLU A 333 17.54 -1.74 4.06
N ILE A 334 18.46 -2.70 3.92
CA ILE A 334 18.15 -4.00 3.30
C ILE A 334 17.10 -4.77 4.11
N MET A 335 17.22 -4.76 5.44
CA MET A 335 16.27 -5.43 6.32
C MET A 335 14.87 -4.80 6.22
N ARG A 336 14.78 -3.47 6.12
CA ARG A 336 13.53 -2.77 5.88
C ARG A 336 12.92 -3.18 4.53
N ASP A 337 13.72 -3.18 3.47
CA ASP A 337 13.26 -3.51 2.12
C ASP A 337 12.78 -4.96 2.01
N LEU A 338 13.49 -5.90 2.67
CA LEU A 338 13.08 -7.31 2.76
C LEU A 338 11.76 -7.49 3.53
N ARG A 339 11.49 -6.65 4.54
CA ARG A 339 10.27 -6.72 5.34
C ARG A 339 9.05 -6.15 4.62
N ILE A 340 9.25 -5.22 3.67
CA ILE A 340 8.18 -4.61 2.87
C ILE A 340 7.81 -5.50 1.66
N LEU A 341 8.69 -6.39 1.25
CA LEU A 341 8.44 -7.36 0.17
C LEU A 341 7.33 -8.34 0.48
#